data_bb4d3c6440daa2b3ad26104fa0fa2837
#
_entry.id   bb4d3c6440daa2b3ad26104fa0fa2837
#
_cell.length_a   1.000
_cell.length_b   1.000
_cell.length_c   1.000
_cell.angle_alpha   90.00
_cell.angle_beta   90.00
_cell.angle_gamma   90.00
#
_symmetry.space_group_name_H-M   'P 1'
#
loop_
_entity.id
_entity.type
_entity.pdbx_description
1 polymer ?
#
loop_
_entity_poly.entity_id
_entity_poly.type
_entity_poly.pdbx_seq_one_letter_code
_entity_poly.pdbx_strand_id
1 'polypeptide(L)'
;MPGVLMMRLQRLRSLNMSEVLYEVIEPGIALITLNRPERLNAWTGRMGVEYFDAIDKAVADAKVRVIVVTGAGKGYCAGADMGTLQGIPTEKSSDGKDDSNILEGRMQDEITRISKPVIAAVNGAAAGLGLVQALMCDMRFAADTAKFTCAFSKRGLIAEYGVSWVLPRLVGQANALDLLMSSRVVMAAEAQQMGMVNRVVPADQLMDVVMAYAADLAMNVSPSSMSVMKRQVYGDYDKDVATASLDALKLMGQSFTRPDFKEGVVSYLQKRQADFPPVDPSA
;
A
#
# COMPACT_ATOMS: atom_id res chain seq x y z
N MET A 1 33.83 -0.38 26.66
CA MET A 1 32.51 -0.40 26.04
C MET A 1 32.53 -0.97 24.60
N PRO A 2 33.02 -2.18 24.34
CA PRO A 2 33.04 -2.80 23.00
C PRO A 2 31.69 -3.32 22.55
N GLY A 3 30.78 -3.71 23.48
CA GLY A 3 29.53 -4.35 23.13
C GLY A 3 28.51 -3.46 22.41
N VAL A 4 28.43 -2.18 22.77
CA VAL A 4 27.46 -1.22 22.16
C VAL A 4 27.85 -0.90 20.70
N LEU A 5 29.13 -0.81 20.41
CA LEU A 5 29.63 -0.59 19.04
C LEU A 5 29.39 -1.82 18.17
N MET A 6 29.59 -3.00 18.74
CA MET A 6 29.36 -4.27 18.03
C MET A 6 27.86 -4.51 17.75
N MET A 7 26.96 -4.22 18.69
CA MET A 7 25.52 -4.21 18.47
C MET A 7 25.07 -3.19 17.41
N ARG A 8 25.67 -2.00 17.41
CA ARG A 8 25.38 -0.95 16.42
C ARG A 8 25.90 -1.33 15.02
N LEU A 9 27.06 -1.96 14.93
CA LEU A 9 27.61 -2.50 13.68
C LEU A 9 26.83 -3.73 13.16
N GLN A 10 26.36 -4.61 14.08
CA GLN A 10 25.48 -5.72 13.70
C GLN A 10 24.11 -5.21 13.23
N ARG A 11 23.54 -4.20 13.91
CA ARG A 11 22.30 -3.53 13.48
C ARG A 11 22.45 -2.82 12.13
N LEU A 12 23.60 -2.17 11.87
CA LEU A 12 23.92 -1.56 10.58
C LEU A 12 24.15 -2.61 9.48
N ARG A 13 24.76 -3.77 9.81
CA ARG A 13 24.93 -4.88 8.86
C ARG A 13 23.60 -5.59 8.57
N SER A 14 22.71 -5.73 9.56
CA SER A 14 21.37 -6.30 9.34
C SER A 14 20.48 -5.36 8.52
N LEU A 15 20.60 -4.03 8.71
CA LEU A 15 19.90 -3.02 7.90
C LEU A 15 20.38 -3.04 6.44
N ASN A 16 21.67 -3.26 6.18
CA ASN A 16 22.21 -3.41 4.83
C ASN A 16 21.83 -4.75 4.14
N MET A 17 21.23 -5.70 4.86
CA MET A 17 20.77 -6.98 4.32
C MET A 17 19.24 -7.08 4.19
N SER A 18 18.48 -6.15 4.77
CA SER A 18 17.00 -6.17 4.68
C SER A 18 16.53 -5.57 3.36
N GLU A 19 15.62 -6.29 2.68
CA GLU A 19 14.99 -5.83 1.43
C GLU A 19 13.81 -4.88 1.68
N VAL A 20 13.36 -4.77 2.94
CA VAL A 20 12.33 -3.82 3.38
C VAL A 20 12.79 -3.15 4.67
N LEU A 21 12.76 -1.82 4.69
CA LEU A 21 13.01 -1.04 5.90
C LEU A 21 11.69 -0.65 6.54
N TYR A 22 11.66 -0.63 7.86
CA TYR A 22 10.50 -0.24 8.65
C TYR A 22 10.89 0.77 9.71
N GLU A 23 10.19 1.89 9.76
CA GLU A 23 10.38 2.96 10.74
C GLU A 23 9.04 3.50 11.18
N VAL A 24 8.90 3.83 12.46
CA VAL A 24 7.74 4.57 12.99
C VAL A 24 8.17 6.01 13.23
N ILE A 25 7.50 6.94 12.57
CA ILE A 25 7.77 8.38 12.59
C ILE A 25 6.60 9.06 13.30
N GLU A 26 6.90 9.98 14.21
CA GLU A 26 5.85 10.82 14.82
C GLU A 26 5.13 11.66 13.73
N PRO A 27 3.83 11.82 13.85
CA PRO A 27 2.91 11.49 14.96
C PRO A 27 2.13 10.17 14.78
N GLY A 28 2.76 9.08 14.43
CA GLY A 28 2.10 7.77 14.28
C GLY A 28 2.03 7.29 12.83
N ILE A 29 3.10 7.50 12.07
CA ILE A 29 3.24 7.07 10.68
C ILE A 29 4.24 5.90 10.64
N ALA A 30 3.81 4.74 10.12
CA ALA A 30 4.73 3.67 9.75
C ALA A 30 5.22 3.91 8.33
N LEU A 31 6.51 4.14 8.17
CA LEU A 31 7.17 4.23 6.88
C LEU A 31 7.78 2.86 6.52
N ILE A 32 7.32 2.29 5.42
CA ILE A 32 7.81 1.05 4.83
C ILE A 32 8.54 1.40 3.53
N THR A 33 9.83 1.07 3.46
CA THR A 33 10.64 1.36 2.27
C THR A 33 11.12 0.07 1.62
N LEU A 34 10.73 -0.17 0.37
CA LEU A 34 11.28 -1.25 -0.46
C LEU A 34 12.73 -0.93 -0.75
N ASN A 35 13.68 -1.81 -0.38
CA ASN A 35 15.09 -1.47 -0.25
C ASN A 35 16.03 -2.40 -1.05
N ARG A 36 15.87 -2.38 -2.36
CA ARG A 36 16.80 -2.98 -3.34
C ARG A 36 17.06 -1.97 -4.47
N PRO A 37 17.58 -0.74 -4.15
CA PRO A 37 17.66 0.36 -5.11
C PRO A 37 18.48 0.04 -6.35
N GLU A 38 19.50 -0.83 -6.25
CA GLU A 38 20.32 -1.31 -7.36
C GLU A 38 19.56 -2.17 -8.38
N ARG A 39 18.40 -2.70 -7.99
CA ARG A 39 17.45 -3.47 -8.81
C ARG A 39 16.11 -2.75 -9.00
N LEU A 40 16.06 -1.43 -8.77
CA LEU A 40 14.81 -0.64 -8.77
C LEU A 40 13.73 -1.30 -7.90
N ASN A 41 14.12 -1.87 -6.77
CA ASN A 41 13.25 -2.54 -5.82
C ASN A 41 12.43 -3.68 -6.42
N ALA A 42 13.04 -4.45 -7.36
CA ALA A 42 12.42 -5.64 -7.92
C ALA A 42 12.06 -6.64 -6.80
N TRP A 43 10.83 -7.16 -6.88
CA TRP A 43 10.19 -7.95 -5.84
C TRP A 43 10.70 -9.37 -5.81
N THR A 44 11.21 -9.82 -4.68
CA THR A 44 11.62 -11.20 -4.39
C THR A 44 10.66 -11.85 -3.40
N GLY A 45 10.72 -13.16 -3.24
CA GLY A 45 9.98 -13.85 -2.18
C GLY A 45 10.34 -13.33 -0.79
N ARG A 46 11.64 -13.02 -0.55
CA ARG A 46 12.11 -12.42 0.70
C ARG A 46 11.51 -11.03 0.94
N MET A 47 11.53 -10.16 -0.07
CA MET A 47 10.88 -8.85 0.02
C MET A 47 9.41 -8.98 0.37
N GLY A 48 8.71 -9.96 -0.21
CA GLY A 48 7.31 -10.25 0.09
C GLY A 48 7.09 -10.56 1.57
N VAL A 49 7.88 -11.47 2.14
CA VAL A 49 7.81 -11.82 3.57
C VAL A 49 8.09 -10.59 4.44
N GLU A 50 9.21 -9.90 4.19
CA GLU A 50 9.60 -8.72 4.99
C GLU A 50 8.57 -7.58 4.87
N TYR A 51 7.94 -7.41 3.69
CA TYR A 51 6.89 -6.41 3.48
C TYR A 51 5.65 -6.69 4.32
N PHE A 52 5.14 -7.93 4.27
CA PHE A 52 3.96 -8.28 5.06
C PHE A 52 4.25 -8.34 6.56
N ASP A 53 5.45 -8.72 6.97
CA ASP A 53 5.88 -8.61 8.37
C ASP A 53 5.88 -7.14 8.85
N ALA A 54 6.30 -6.21 7.98
CA ALA A 54 6.26 -4.78 8.29
C ALA A 54 4.82 -4.25 8.37
N ILE A 55 3.93 -4.71 7.48
CA ILE A 55 2.50 -4.40 7.54
C ILE A 55 1.89 -4.91 8.85
N ASP A 56 2.16 -6.16 9.24
CA ASP A 56 1.62 -6.75 10.47
C ASP A 56 2.10 -5.98 11.71
N LYS A 57 3.38 -5.61 11.76
CA LYS A 57 3.93 -4.75 12.81
C LYS A 57 3.21 -3.40 12.87
N ALA A 58 3.00 -2.77 11.71
CA ALA A 58 2.31 -1.50 11.63
C ALA A 58 0.84 -1.62 12.07
N VAL A 59 0.15 -2.70 11.71
CA VAL A 59 -1.24 -2.94 12.11
C VAL A 59 -1.35 -3.20 13.61
N ALA A 60 -0.43 -3.99 14.18
CA ALA A 60 -0.44 -4.35 15.61
C ALA A 60 -0.02 -3.21 16.54
N ASP A 61 0.77 -2.25 16.05
CA ASP A 61 1.24 -1.13 16.89
C ASP A 61 0.15 -0.07 17.05
N ALA A 62 -0.39 0.05 18.26
CA ALA A 62 -1.42 1.03 18.64
C ALA A 62 -0.98 2.50 18.40
N LYS A 63 0.31 2.79 18.33
CA LYS A 63 0.82 4.14 18.03
C LYS A 63 0.73 4.47 16.54
N VAL A 64 0.74 3.47 15.67
CA VAL A 64 0.65 3.68 14.22
C VAL A 64 -0.80 3.95 13.82
N ARG A 65 -1.04 5.03 13.11
CA ARG A 65 -2.35 5.45 12.60
C ARG A 65 -2.44 5.43 11.08
N VAL A 66 -1.30 5.60 10.39
CA VAL A 66 -1.20 5.64 8.92
C VAL A 66 0.05 4.88 8.49
N ILE A 67 -0.03 4.19 7.37
CA ILE A 67 1.09 3.47 6.77
C ILE A 67 1.46 4.17 5.46
N VAL A 68 2.74 4.44 5.25
CA VAL A 68 3.29 4.97 3.99
C VAL A 68 4.25 3.95 3.41
N VAL A 69 4.10 3.64 2.12
CA VAL A 69 4.98 2.71 1.39
C VAL A 69 5.69 3.49 0.28
N THR A 70 7.02 3.35 0.19
CA THR A 70 7.84 3.97 -0.85
C THR A 70 8.97 3.05 -1.29
N GLY A 71 9.74 3.44 -2.29
CA GLY A 71 10.93 2.73 -2.76
C GLY A 71 12.21 3.48 -2.48
N ALA A 72 13.27 2.78 -2.08
CA ALA A 72 14.59 3.37 -1.97
C ALA A 72 15.16 3.75 -3.37
N GLY A 73 15.87 4.86 -3.46
CA GLY A 73 16.55 5.29 -4.68
C GLY A 73 15.59 5.81 -5.77
N LYS A 74 15.82 5.41 -7.03
CA LYS A 74 15.16 6.01 -8.21
C LYS A 74 13.86 5.35 -8.64
N GLY A 75 13.51 4.18 -8.09
CA GLY A 75 12.32 3.42 -8.46
C GLY A 75 11.42 3.16 -7.27
N TYR A 76 10.13 3.00 -7.54
CA TYR A 76 9.21 2.48 -6.54
C TYR A 76 9.37 0.96 -6.42
N CYS A 77 8.97 0.23 -7.46
CA CYS A 77 9.17 -1.21 -7.59
C CYS A 77 9.03 -1.63 -9.06
N ALA A 78 10.08 -2.24 -9.62
CA ALA A 78 10.12 -2.65 -11.02
C ALA A 78 9.34 -3.93 -11.35
N GLY A 79 8.61 -4.51 -10.37
CA GLY A 79 7.89 -5.76 -10.51
C GLY A 79 8.70 -6.97 -10.04
N ALA A 80 8.28 -8.18 -10.40
CA ALA A 80 8.97 -9.41 -10.02
C ALA A 80 10.43 -9.41 -10.47
N ASP A 81 11.33 -9.92 -9.60
CA ASP A 81 12.74 -10.07 -9.94
C ASP A 81 12.91 -11.06 -11.10
N MET A 82 13.65 -10.66 -12.14
CA MET A 82 13.82 -11.46 -13.35
C MET A 82 14.53 -12.80 -13.09
N GLY A 83 15.40 -12.86 -12.08
CA GLY A 83 16.03 -14.13 -11.66
C GLY A 83 15.00 -15.12 -11.13
N THR A 84 14.00 -14.63 -10.38
CA THR A 84 12.88 -15.45 -9.91
C THR A 84 12.04 -15.95 -11.09
N LEU A 85 11.70 -15.07 -12.04
CA LEU A 85 10.90 -15.45 -13.22
C LEU A 85 11.60 -16.48 -14.11
N GLN A 86 12.92 -16.40 -14.27
CA GLN A 86 13.71 -17.38 -15.05
C GLN A 86 13.76 -18.76 -14.38
N GLY A 87 13.59 -18.83 -13.08
CA GLY A 87 13.57 -20.08 -12.31
C GLY A 87 12.23 -20.82 -12.34
N ILE A 88 11.17 -20.25 -12.96
CA ILE A 88 9.88 -20.91 -13.07
C ILE A 88 9.96 -22.05 -14.08
N PRO A 89 9.65 -23.31 -13.68
CA PRO A 89 9.62 -24.44 -14.62
C PRO A 89 8.61 -24.18 -15.75
N THR A 90 9.04 -24.34 -16.99
CA THR A 90 8.16 -24.21 -18.18
C THR A 90 7.45 -25.51 -18.53
N GLU A 91 7.90 -26.65 -17.96
CA GLU A 91 7.30 -27.97 -18.14
C GLU A 91 6.51 -28.33 -16.87
N LYS A 92 5.30 -28.87 -17.05
CA LYS A 92 4.56 -29.45 -15.93
C LYS A 92 5.37 -30.63 -15.38
N SER A 93 5.59 -30.66 -14.07
CA SER A 93 6.19 -31.82 -13.44
C SER A 93 5.30 -33.04 -13.72
N SER A 94 5.91 -34.13 -14.17
CA SER A 94 5.21 -35.38 -14.53
C SER A 94 4.49 -36.04 -13.34
N ASP A 95 4.72 -35.55 -12.12
CA ASP A 95 4.23 -36.11 -10.87
C ASP A 95 2.92 -35.49 -10.36
N GLY A 96 2.25 -34.62 -11.16
CA GLY A 96 0.98 -34.04 -10.80
C GLY A 96 1.02 -33.13 -9.56
N LYS A 97 2.19 -32.84 -9.01
CA LYS A 97 2.37 -31.82 -8.01
C LYS A 97 2.20 -30.47 -8.68
N ASP A 98 1.20 -29.75 -8.24
CA ASP A 98 1.00 -28.37 -8.63
C ASP A 98 2.21 -27.56 -8.13
N ASP A 99 3.13 -27.22 -9.04
CA ASP A 99 4.29 -26.37 -8.75
C ASP A 99 3.89 -24.90 -8.51
N SER A 100 2.63 -24.69 -8.10
CA SER A 100 2.06 -23.39 -7.72
C SER A 100 2.70 -22.78 -6.44
N ASN A 101 3.78 -23.36 -5.92
CA ASN A 101 4.59 -22.81 -4.83
C ASN A 101 5.13 -21.39 -5.12
N ILE A 102 5.03 -20.91 -6.36
CA ILE A 102 5.25 -19.50 -6.70
C ILE A 102 4.18 -18.61 -6.11
N LEU A 103 3.02 -19.17 -5.79
CA LEU A 103 1.86 -18.51 -5.18
C LEU A 103 1.75 -18.76 -3.66
N GLU A 104 2.67 -19.50 -3.06
CA GLU A 104 2.76 -19.62 -1.61
C GLU A 104 3.26 -18.32 -1.01
N GLY A 105 2.34 -17.41 -0.75
CA GLY A 105 2.64 -16.13 -0.14
C GLY A 105 1.37 -15.31 0.04
N ARG A 106 1.48 -14.31 0.89
CA ARG A 106 0.41 -13.33 1.09
C ARG A 106 0.24 -12.49 -0.17
N MET A 107 -1.02 -12.16 -0.47
CA MET A 107 -1.40 -11.45 -1.68
C MET A 107 -1.55 -9.95 -1.43
N GLN A 108 -1.25 -9.14 -2.44
CA GLN A 108 -1.28 -7.68 -2.33
C GLN A 108 -2.67 -7.12 -1.96
N ASP A 109 -3.75 -7.84 -2.26
CA ASP A 109 -5.12 -7.47 -1.92
C ASP A 109 -5.40 -7.45 -0.40
N GLU A 110 -4.55 -8.09 0.42
CA GLU A 110 -4.68 -8.03 1.88
C GLU A 110 -4.61 -6.58 2.41
N ILE A 111 -3.91 -5.69 1.71
CA ILE A 111 -3.82 -4.27 2.05
C ILE A 111 -5.20 -3.60 2.08
N THR A 112 -6.14 -4.05 1.26
CA THR A 112 -7.51 -3.51 1.22
C THR A 112 -8.32 -3.84 2.47
N ARG A 113 -7.90 -4.85 3.25
CA ARG A 113 -8.64 -5.38 4.42
C ARG A 113 -8.05 -4.95 5.76
N ILE A 114 -6.86 -4.35 5.80
CA ILE A 114 -6.27 -3.87 7.05
C ILE A 114 -6.98 -2.62 7.56
N SER A 115 -6.99 -2.44 8.89
CA SER A 115 -7.77 -1.38 9.55
C SER A 115 -7.19 0.03 9.40
N LYS A 116 -5.94 0.17 8.94
CA LYS A 116 -5.24 1.46 8.85
C LYS A 116 -5.14 1.93 7.40
N PRO A 117 -5.19 3.24 7.13
CA PRO A 117 -4.92 3.78 5.80
C PRO A 117 -3.51 3.46 5.33
N VAL A 118 -3.39 3.11 4.05
CA VAL A 118 -2.10 2.86 3.40
C VAL A 118 -1.94 3.80 2.21
N ILE A 119 -0.84 4.54 2.18
CA ILE A 119 -0.52 5.52 1.14
C ILE A 119 0.72 5.03 0.38
N ALA A 120 0.61 4.88 -0.93
CA ALA A 120 1.78 4.66 -1.79
C ALA A 120 2.39 6.01 -2.18
N ALA A 121 3.65 6.23 -1.80
CA ALA A 121 4.49 7.33 -2.26
C ALA A 121 5.35 6.85 -3.43
N VAL A 122 4.83 6.98 -4.65
CA VAL A 122 5.45 6.42 -5.86
C VAL A 122 6.53 7.34 -6.37
N ASN A 123 7.76 7.11 -5.90
CA ASN A 123 8.94 7.95 -6.18
C ASN A 123 9.57 7.72 -7.57
N GLY A 124 9.11 6.72 -8.33
CA GLY A 124 9.69 6.42 -9.63
C GLY A 124 8.91 5.32 -10.38
N ALA A 125 9.62 4.45 -11.07
CA ALA A 125 8.99 3.38 -11.85
C ALA A 125 8.24 2.39 -10.96
N ALA A 126 6.97 2.12 -11.31
CA ALA A 126 6.10 1.09 -10.74
C ALA A 126 5.61 0.18 -11.88
N ALA A 127 6.03 -1.09 -11.88
CA ALA A 127 5.75 -2.01 -12.98
C ALA A 127 5.27 -3.38 -12.47
N GLY A 128 4.37 -4.04 -13.24
CA GLY A 128 3.88 -5.39 -12.90
C GLY A 128 3.40 -5.47 -11.45
N LEU A 129 3.96 -6.42 -10.68
CA LEU A 129 3.63 -6.58 -9.26
C LEU A 129 3.85 -5.29 -8.44
N GLY A 130 4.87 -4.48 -8.76
CA GLY A 130 5.11 -3.21 -8.10
C GLY A 130 4.00 -2.17 -8.37
N LEU A 131 3.42 -2.17 -9.59
CA LEU A 131 2.23 -1.38 -9.87
C LEU A 131 1.04 -1.91 -9.08
N VAL A 132 0.81 -3.23 -9.07
CA VAL A 132 -0.31 -3.82 -8.32
C VAL A 132 -0.23 -3.49 -6.84
N GLN A 133 0.96 -3.58 -6.23
CA GLN A 133 1.16 -3.21 -4.83
C GLN A 133 0.75 -1.74 -4.57
N ALA A 134 1.14 -0.81 -5.46
CA ALA A 134 0.72 0.58 -5.35
C ALA A 134 -0.79 0.77 -5.53
N LEU A 135 -1.42 0.02 -6.46
CA LEU A 135 -2.87 0.09 -6.71
C LEU A 135 -3.71 -0.44 -5.56
N MET A 136 -3.20 -1.41 -4.79
CA MET A 136 -3.88 -1.96 -3.61
C MET A 136 -3.78 -1.04 -2.38
N CYS A 137 -2.91 -0.05 -2.38
CA CYS A 137 -2.93 1.01 -1.37
C CYS A 137 -4.19 1.87 -1.51
N ASP A 138 -4.64 2.49 -0.42
CA ASP A 138 -5.85 3.32 -0.42
C ASP A 138 -5.67 4.60 -1.25
N MET A 139 -4.49 5.21 -1.16
CA MET A 139 -4.13 6.44 -1.88
C MET A 139 -2.75 6.31 -2.52
N ARG A 140 -2.55 7.02 -3.62
CA ARG A 140 -1.30 7.05 -4.40
C ARG A 140 -0.91 8.48 -4.68
N PHE A 141 0.26 8.87 -4.19
CA PHE A 141 0.93 10.13 -4.54
C PHE A 141 2.14 9.76 -5.38
N ALA A 142 2.40 10.47 -6.45
CA ALA A 142 3.47 10.14 -7.37
C ALA A 142 4.38 11.34 -7.61
N ALA A 143 5.67 11.05 -7.76
CA ALA A 143 6.59 11.99 -8.36
C ALA A 143 6.19 12.29 -9.81
N ASP A 144 6.38 13.50 -10.28
CA ASP A 144 6.12 13.92 -11.67
C ASP A 144 6.91 13.10 -12.70
N THR A 145 8.04 12.53 -12.29
CA THR A 145 8.90 11.64 -13.08
C THR A 145 8.48 10.17 -13.02
N ALA A 146 7.49 9.80 -12.21
CA ALA A 146 7.06 8.43 -12.04
C ALA A 146 6.45 7.84 -13.33
N LYS A 147 6.65 6.54 -13.50
CA LYS A 147 6.21 5.78 -14.68
C LYS A 147 5.48 4.52 -14.23
N PHE A 148 4.38 4.24 -14.90
CA PHE A 148 3.52 3.10 -14.58
C PHE A 148 3.37 2.18 -15.79
N THR A 149 3.42 0.86 -15.60
CA THR A 149 3.11 -0.13 -16.64
C THR A 149 2.63 -1.42 -16.02
N CYS A 150 1.62 -2.04 -16.60
CA CYS A 150 1.18 -3.39 -16.19
C CYS A 150 2.24 -4.45 -16.49
N ALA A 151 2.94 -4.32 -17.62
CA ALA A 151 4.07 -5.16 -18.06
C ALA A 151 3.76 -6.66 -18.29
N PHE A 152 2.56 -7.15 -17.95
CA PHE A 152 2.19 -8.57 -17.99
C PHE A 152 2.10 -9.11 -19.41
N SER A 153 1.27 -8.50 -20.28
CA SER A 153 0.97 -9.00 -21.62
C SER A 153 2.22 -9.11 -22.53
N LYS A 154 3.18 -8.20 -22.37
CA LYS A 154 4.48 -8.27 -23.10
C LYS A 154 5.37 -9.43 -22.67
N ARG A 155 5.01 -10.14 -21.62
CA ARG A 155 5.72 -11.34 -21.12
C ARG A 155 4.88 -12.61 -21.23
N GLY A 156 3.71 -12.54 -21.92
CA GLY A 156 2.78 -13.65 -22.04
C GLY A 156 2.02 -13.96 -20.74
N LEU A 157 2.03 -13.02 -19.77
CA LEU A 157 1.34 -13.15 -18.50
C LEU A 157 -0.04 -12.50 -18.57
N ILE A 158 -0.91 -12.88 -17.64
CA ILE A 158 -2.27 -12.34 -17.50
C ILE A 158 -2.32 -11.17 -16.52
N ALA A 159 -3.50 -10.67 -16.23
CA ALA A 159 -3.74 -9.66 -15.19
C ALA A 159 -3.64 -10.32 -13.80
N GLU A 160 -2.44 -10.32 -13.22
CA GLU A 160 -2.11 -11.02 -11.97
C GLU A 160 -2.50 -10.22 -10.72
N TYR A 161 -2.50 -10.90 -9.56
CA TYR A 161 -2.62 -10.30 -8.23
C TYR A 161 -3.83 -9.38 -8.05
N GLY A 162 -4.94 -9.65 -8.74
CA GLY A 162 -6.17 -8.86 -8.62
C GLY A 162 -6.14 -7.50 -9.35
N VAL A 163 -5.16 -7.24 -10.21
CA VAL A 163 -5.13 -5.99 -11.00
C VAL A 163 -6.34 -5.84 -11.91
N SER A 164 -6.91 -6.94 -12.41
CA SER A 164 -8.16 -6.96 -13.20
C SER A 164 -9.38 -6.47 -12.42
N TRP A 165 -9.34 -6.56 -11.10
CA TRP A 165 -10.38 -6.07 -10.22
C TRP A 165 -10.17 -4.60 -9.85
N VAL A 166 -8.97 -4.23 -9.41
CA VAL A 166 -8.70 -2.88 -8.89
C VAL A 166 -8.55 -1.83 -9.98
N LEU A 167 -7.84 -2.14 -11.08
CA LEU A 167 -7.51 -1.15 -12.11
C LEU A 167 -8.75 -0.56 -12.78
N PRO A 168 -9.75 -1.36 -13.27
CA PRO A 168 -10.94 -0.79 -13.91
C PRO A 168 -11.80 0.04 -12.96
N ARG A 169 -11.73 -0.20 -11.65
CA ARG A 169 -12.42 0.59 -10.63
C ARG A 169 -11.76 1.96 -10.40
N LEU A 170 -10.49 2.08 -10.69
CA LEU A 170 -9.74 3.34 -10.58
C LEU A 170 -9.82 4.17 -11.86
N VAL A 171 -9.61 3.54 -13.04
CA VAL A 171 -9.41 4.25 -14.30
C VAL A 171 -10.55 4.05 -15.31
N GLY A 172 -11.57 3.29 -14.95
CA GLY A 172 -12.61 2.85 -15.87
C GLY A 172 -12.18 1.69 -16.76
N GLN A 173 -13.17 0.94 -17.29
CA GLN A 173 -12.93 -0.30 -18.03
C GLN A 173 -12.09 -0.10 -19.29
N ALA A 174 -12.34 0.95 -20.07
CA ALA A 174 -11.64 1.19 -21.34
C ALA A 174 -10.14 1.44 -21.13
N ASN A 175 -9.79 2.33 -20.18
CA ASN A 175 -8.39 2.60 -19.84
C ASN A 175 -7.71 1.36 -19.24
N ALA A 176 -8.43 0.60 -18.39
CA ALA A 176 -7.87 -0.63 -17.82
C ALA A 176 -7.53 -1.66 -18.90
N LEU A 177 -8.40 -1.88 -19.87
CA LEU A 177 -8.15 -2.78 -21.00
C LEU A 177 -6.98 -2.29 -21.86
N ASP A 178 -6.91 -0.99 -22.18
CA ASP A 178 -5.76 -0.42 -22.88
C ASP A 178 -4.46 -0.72 -22.14
N LEU A 179 -4.39 -0.41 -20.86
CA LEU A 179 -3.18 -0.58 -20.05
C LEU A 179 -2.77 -2.05 -19.88
N LEU A 180 -3.74 -2.94 -19.64
CA LEU A 180 -3.49 -4.37 -19.46
C LEU A 180 -3.05 -5.04 -20.76
N MET A 181 -3.72 -4.74 -21.88
CA MET A 181 -3.44 -5.39 -23.17
C MET A 181 -2.18 -4.83 -23.84
N SER A 182 -1.99 -3.52 -23.85
CA SER A 182 -0.82 -2.89 -24.48
C SER A 182 0.45 -2.97 -23.65
N SER A 183 0.32 -3.04 -22.33
CA SER A 183 1.41 -2.83 -21.37
C SER A 183 2.25 -1.59 -21.71
N ARG A 184 1.60 -0.54 -22.24
CA ARG A 184 2.28 0.73 -22.49
C ARG A 184 2.70 1.40 -21.18
N VAL A 185 3.68 2.27 -21.28
CA VAL A 185 4.09 3.11 -20.16
C VAL A 185 3.19 4.31 -20.07
N VAL A 186 2.73 4.62 -18.87
CA VAL A 186 1.95 5.80 -18.52
C VAL A 186 2.80 6.70 -17.64
N MET A 187 2.87 7.97 -17.92
CA MET A 187 3.54 8.96 -17.08
C MET A 187 2.62 9.45 -15.96
N ALA A 188 3.20 10.00 -14.91
CA ALA A 188 2.47 10.44 -13.73
C ALA A 188 1.28 11.36 -14.03
N ALA A 189 1.45 12.35 -14.92
CA ALA A 189 0.39 13.28 -15.30
C ALA A 189 -0.81 12.58 -15.96
N GLU A 190 -0.56 11.65 -16.87
CA GLU A 190 -1.62 10.85 -17.52
C GLU A 190 -2.29 9.91 -16.50
N ALA A 191 -1.50 9.28 -15.62
CA ALA A 191 -2.01 8.42 -14.55
C ALA A 191 -2.95 9.20 -13.60
N GLN A 192 -2.65 10.46 -13.31
CA GLN A 192 -3.52 11.34 -12.52
C GLN A 192 -4.81 11.68 -13.29
N GLN A 193 -4.72 12.02 -14.57
CA GLN A 193 -5.88 12.34 -15.40
C GLN A 193 -6.87 11.16 -15.50
N MET A 194 -6.37 9.93 -15.49
CA MET A 194 -7.20 8.70 -15.49
C MET A 194 -7.81 8.38 -14.13
N GLY A 195 -7.36 9.01 -13.03
CA GLY A 195 -7.75 8.66 -11.68
C GLY A 195 -6.90 7.53 -11.04
N MET A 196 -5.85 7.05 -11.69
CA MET A 196 -4.95 6.06 -11.14
C MET A 196 -4.15 6.62 -9.95
N VAL A 197 -3.78 7.89 -10.00
CA VAL A 197 -2.99 8.62 -9.00
C VAL A 197 -3.78 9.79 -8.44
N ASN A 198 -3.82 9.94 -7.12
CA ASN A 198 -4.55 11.01 -6.45
C ASN A 198 -3.86 12.38 -6.60
N ARG A 199 -2.52 12.40 -6.48
CA ARG A 199 -1.72 13.64 -6.60
C ARG A 199 -0.40 13.36 -7.29
N VAL A 200 0.01 14.30 -8.14
CA VAL A 200 1.36 14.36 -8.73
C VAL A 200 2.05 15.60 -8.21
N VAL A 201 3.28 15.45 -7.76
CA VAL A 201 4.09 16.52 -7.19
C VAL A 201 5.53 16.44 -7.72
N PRO A 202 6.32 17.51 -7.66
CA PRO A 202 7.75 17.45 -7.99
C PRO A 202 8.45 16.35 -7.20
N ALA A 203 9.38 15.65 -7.85
CA ALA A 203 10.00 14.45 -7.28
C ALA A 203 10.72 14.72 -5.94
N ASP A 204 11.34 15.89 -5.81
CA ASP A 204 12.03 16.35 -4.59
C ASP A 204 11.08 16.72 -3.44
N GLN A 205 9.77 16.91 -3.71
CA GLN A 205 8.76 17.28 -2.73
C GLN A 205 7.86 16.08 -2.33
N LEU A 206 7.98 14.93 -3.01
CA LEU A 206 7.05 13.82 -2.83
C LEU A 206 6.92 13.40 -1.37
N MET A 207 8.04 13.13 -0.71
CA MET A 207 8.00 12.63 0.66
C MET A 207 7.49 13.68 1.64
N ASP A 208 7.85 14.95 1.48
CA ASP A 208 7.36 16.04 2.34
C ASP A 208 5.84 16.18 2.24
N VAL A 209 5.29 16.14 1.01
CA VAL A 209 3.84 16.23 0.79
C VAL A 209 3.10 15.00 1.33
N VAL A 210 3.64 13.80 1.13
CA VAL A 210 3.03 12.56 1.64
C VAL A 210 3.06 12.52 3.15
N MET A 211 4.19 12.85 3.77
CA MET A 211 4.34 12.85 5.23
C MET A 211 3.47 13.91 5.89
N ALA A 212 3.35 15.10 5.31
CA ALA A 212 2.44 16.13 5.80
C ALA A 212 0.97 15.67 5.74
N TYR A 213 0.57 15.02 4.64
CA TYR A 213 -0.78 14.47 4.50
C TYR A 213 -1.03 13.31 5.48
N ALA A 214 -0.07 12.40 5.64
CA ALA A 214 -0.17 11.30 6.59
C ALA A 214 -0.21 11.78 8.04
N ALA A 215 0.55 12.84 8.38
CA ALA A 215 0.52 13.47 9.70
C ALA A 215 -0.84 14.13 9.99
N ASP A 216 -1.44 14.80 9.00
CA ASP A 216 -2.78 15.37 9.14
C ASP A 216 -3.82 14.28 9.44
N LEU A 217 -3.81 13.17 8.70
CA LEU A 217 -4.66 12.01 9.00
C LEU A 217 -4.41 11.45 10.40
N ALA A 218 -3.13 11.30 10.78
CA ALA A 218 -2.78 10.71 12.06
C ALA A 218 -3.18 11.59 13.26
N MET A 219 -3.12 12.92 13.12
CA MET A 219 -3.40 13.85 14.22
C MET A 219 -4.85 14.28 14.29
N ASN A 220 -5.50 14.46 13.14
CA ASN A 220 -6.76 15.20 13.06
C ASN A 220 -7.96 14.34 12.67
N VAL A 221 -7.76 13.06 12.31
CA VAL A 221 -8.85 12.17 11.87
C VAL A 221 -8.99 10.97 12.79
N SER A 222 -10.23 10.63 13.14
CA SER A 222 -10.55 9.45 13.97
C SER A 222 -10.04 8.17 13.31
N PRO A 223 -9.15 7.41 13.96
CA PRO A 223 -8.65 6.13 13.44
C PRO A 223 -9.78 5.10 13.23
N SER A 224 -10.75 5.06 14.14
CA SER A 224 -11.91 4.17 14.03
C SER A 224 -12.80 4.53 12.83
N SER A 225 -12.98 5.82 12.55
CA SER A 225 -13.72 6.27 11.37
C SER A 225 -13.02 5.90 10.07
N MET A 226 -11.69 6.12 9.99
CA MET A 226 -10.90 5.73 8.81
C MET A 226 -11.00 4.22 8.56
N SER A 227 -10.87 3.40 9.59
CA SER A 227 -11.00 1.94 9.49
C SER A 227 -12.36 1.52 8.94
N VAL A 228 -13.45 2.06 9.49
CA VAL A 228 -14.82 1.71 9.05
C VAL A 228 -15.07 2.19 7.63
N MET A 229 -14.70 3.43 7.29
CA MET A 229 -14.88 3.97 5.93
C MET A 229 -14.12 3.16 4.89
N LYS A 230 -12.86 2.77 5.18
CA LYS A 230 -12.09 1.89 4.29
C LYS A 230 -12.83 0.57 4.05
N ARG A 231 -13.29 -0.09 5.12
CA ARG A 231 -14.05 -1.35 5.03
C ARG A 231 -15.37 -1.18 4.25
N GLN A 232 -16.08 -0.06 4.44
CA GLN A 232 -17.29 0.24 3.67
C GLN A 232 -16.98 0.38 2.18
N VAL A 233 -15.99 1.20 1.81
CA VAL A 233 -15.65 1.45 0.39
C VAL A 233 -15.31 0.14 -0.32
N TYR A 234 -14.46 -0.72 0.26
CA TYR A 234 -14.11 -1.99 -0.36
C TYR A 234 -15.23 -3.04 -0.27
N GLY A 235 -15.98 -3.07 0.83
CA GLY A 235 -17.05 -4.04 1.06
C GLY A 235 -18.35 -3.76 0.31
N ASP A 236 -18.55 -2.53 -0.15
CA ASP A 236 -19.78 -2.13 -0.84
C ASP A 236 -19.71 -2.28 -2.37
N TYR A 237 -18.55 -2.66 -2.91
CA TYR A 237 -18.38 -2.81 -4.37
C TYR A 237 -19.33 -3.82 -5.04
N ASP A 238 -19.78 -4.84 -4.31
CA ASP A 238 -20.67 -5.86 -4.82
C ASP A 238 -22.11 -5.73 -4.28
N LYS A 239 -22.43 -4.61 -3.62
CA LYS A 239 -23.75 -4.28 -3.07
C LYS A 239 -24.50 -3.27 -3.93
N ASP A 240 -25.83 -3.36 -3.92
CA ASP A 240 -26.65 -2.24 -4.37
C ASP A 240 -26.68 -1.11 -3.33
N VAL A 241 -27.09 0.09 -3.76
CA VAL A 241 -27.08 1.28 -2.91
C VAL A 241 -28.03 1.16 -1.71
N ALA A 242 -29.13 0.43 -1.83
CA ALA A 242 -30.09 0.28 -0.73
C ALA A 242 -29.48 -0.60 0.38
N THR A 243 -28.85 -1.71 0.02
CA THR A 243 -28.13 -2.61 0.94
C THR A 243 -26.97 -1.85 1.63
N ALA A 244 -26.15 -1.13 0.87
CA ALA A 244 -25.05 -0.32 1.43
C ALA A 244 -25.57 0.74 2.41
N SER A 245 -26.70 1.41 2.09
CA SER A 245 -27.32 2.41 2.97
C SER A 245 -27.84 1.81 4.27
N LEU A 246 -28.46 0.62 4.24
CA LEU A 246 -28.91 -0.07 5.44
C LEU A 246 -27.74 -0.50 6.34
N ASP A 247 -26.64 -0.97 5.75
CA ASP A 247 -25.45 -1.32 6.50
C ASP A 247 -24.78 -0.06 7.09
N ALA A 248 -24.73 1.04 6.32
CA ALA A 248 -24.24 2.33 6.81
C ALA A 248 -25.06 2.83 8.01
N LEU A 249 -26.38 2.66 8.02
CA LEU A 249 -27.25 3.05 9.14
C LEU A 249 -26.91 2.28 10.43
N LYS A 250 -26.62 0.96 10.33
CA LYS A 250 -26.18 0.15 11.46
C LYS A 250 -24.83 0.63 12.00
N LEU A 251 -23.86 0.85 11.09
CA LEU A 251 -22.51 1.32 11.43
C LEU A 251 -22.55 2.73 12.04
N MET A 252 -23.44 3.61 11.56
CA MET A 252 -23.67 4.92 12.14
C MET A 252 -24.15 4.82 13.59
N GLY A 253 -25.13 3.96 13.88
CA GLY A 253 -25.60 3.70 15.25
C GLY A 253 -24.46 3.25 16.17
N GLN A 254 -23.58 2.36 15.68
CA GLN A 254 -22.40 1.92 16.42
C GLN A 254 -21.38 3.06 16.63
N SER A 255 -21.22 3.96 15.65
CA SER A 255 -20.26 5.06 15.74
C SER A 255 -20.60 6.05 16.86
N PHE A 256 -21.88 6.28 17.15
CA PHE A 256 -22.32 7.15 18.22
C PHE A 256 -21.90 6.67 19.63
N THR A 257 -21.63 5.39 19.79
CA THR A 257 -21.22 4.81 21.07
C THR A 257 -19.69 4.79 21.26
N ARG A 258 -18.93 5.15 20.22
CA ARG A 258 -17.46 5.14 20.28
C ARG A 258 -16.90 6.38 20.97
N PRO A 259 -15.77 6.25 21.69
CA PRO A 259 -15.07 7.40 22.28
C PRO A 259 -14.72 8.48 21.25
N ASP A 260 -14.35 8.08 20.02
CA ASP A 260 -14.03 8.96 18.89
C ASP A 260 -15.16 9.96 18.58
N PHE A 261 -16.42 9.53 18.62
CA PHE A 261 -17.56 10.42 18.36
C PHE A 261 -17.63 11.54 19.43
N LYS A 262 -17.51 11.15 20.71
CA LYS A 262 -17.51 12.13 21.80
C LYS A 262 -16.35 13.10 21.68
N GLU A 263 -15.15 12.60 21.44
CA GLU A 263 -13.94 13.42 21.29
C GLU A 263 -14.06 14.35 20.07
N GLY A 264 -14.51 13.85 18.93
CA GLY A 264 -14.70 14.67 17.74
C GLY A 264 -15.67 15.83 17.94
N VAL A 265 -16.78 15.60 18.64
CA VAL A 265 -17.76 16.66 18.97
C VAL A 265 -17.18 17.66 19.98
N VAL A 266 -16.57 17.16 21.07
CA VAL A 266 -16.05 18.01 22.15
C VAL A 266 -14.88 18.87 21.66
N SER A 267 -13.91 18.28 20.96
CA SER A 267 -12.75 19.01 20.43
C SER A 267 -13.17 20.11 19.45
N TYR A 268 -14.14 19.82 18.58
CA TYR A 268 -14.70 20.81 17.64
C TYR A 268 -15.34 22.01 18.36
N LEU A 269 -16.20 21.73 19.36
CA LEU A 269 -16.86 22.79 20.15
C LEU A 269 -15.87 23.63 20.97
N GLN A 270 -14.82 22.98 21.49
CA GLN A 270 -13.75 23.61 22.25
C GLN A 270 -12.68 24.28 21.36
N LYS A 271 -12.74 24.13 20.05
CA LYS A 271 -11.76 24.65 19.08
C LYS A 271 -10.32 24.23 19.42
N ARG A 272 -10.14 22.98 19.83
CA ARG A 272 -8.84 22.36 20.10
C ARG A 272 -8.58 21.17 19.18
N GLN A 273 -7.34 20.78 19.09
CA GLN A 273 -6.97 19.53 18.42
C GLN A 273 -7.67 18.35 19.12
N ALA A 274 -8.16 17.41 18.32
CA ALA A 274 -8.73 16.17 18.82
C ALA A 274 -7.63 15.22 19.34
N ASP A 275 -7.96 14.48 20.40
CA ASP A 275 -7.11 13.43 20.95
C ASP A 275 -7.85 12.08 20.83
N PHE A 276 -7.88 11.56 19.62
CA PHE A 276 -8.56 10.30 19.34
C PHE A 276 -7.80 9.10 19.91
N PRO A 277 -8.50 8.14 20.54
CA PRO A 277 -7.87 6.90 20.97
C PRO A 277 -7.34 6.09 19.77
N PRO A 278 -6.40 5.18 20.01
CA PRO A 278 -5.98 4.22 18.99
C PRO A 278 -7.16 3.38 18.48
N VAL A 279 -7.11 2.96 17.20
CA VAL A 279 -8.07 2.00 16.68
C VAL A 279 -7.85 0.63 17.34
N ASP A 280 -8.95 -0.01 17.75
CA ASP A 280 -8.88 -1.41 18.11
C ASP A 280 -8.65 -2.25 16.83
N PRO A 281 -7.55 -3.00 16.71
CA PRO A 281 -7.27 -3.81 15.53
C PRO A 281 -8.35 -4.88 15.24
N SER A 282 -9.17 -5.21 16.24
CA SER A 282 -10.29 -6.16 16.13
C SER A 282 -11.63 -5.51 15.75
N ALA A 283 -11.69 -4.17 15.64
CA ALA A 283 -12.93 -3.41 15.40
C ALA A 283 -13.35 -3.36 13.93
#